data_093b727bcca78978954c09d7d6e40141
#
_entry.id   093b727bcca78978954c09d7d6e40141
#
_cell.length_a   1.000
_cell.length_b   1.000
_cell.length_c   1.000
_cell.angle_alpha   90.00
_cell.angle_beta   90.00
_cell.angle_gamma   90.00
#
_symmetry.space_group_name_H-M   'P 1'
#
loop_
_entity.id
_entity.type
_entity.pdbx_description
1 polymer ?
#
loop_
_entity_poly.entity_id
_entity_poly.type
_entity_poly.pdbx_seq_one_letter_code
_entity_poly.pdbx_strand_id
1 'polypeptide(L)'
;HRRENLKLIPEYFERISELASSNPDLQFILPIHPNPEIRKHIDLLKDVLVIEPLPYDDMISAISKCRLIISDSGGIQEEASFFKKKIIVCRKKTERLASIGSSSTLCKEPNDLKESFNQYKENYIVEEECPYGDGTSSEQIVEILKCVI
;
A
#
# COMPACT_ATOMS: atom_id res chain seq x y z
N HIS A 1 -3.58 6.89 6.58
CA HIS A 1 -3.59 7.95 7.61
C HIS A 1 -3.43 9.37 7.02
N ARG A 2 -3.52 9.52 5.72
CA ARG A 2 -3.44 10.83 5.06
C ARG A 2 -4.61 11.72 5.50
N ARG A 3 -4.35 13.02 5.69
CA ARG A 3 -5.36 13.98 6.17
C ARG A 3 -6.63 14.00 5.29
N GLU A 4 -6.45 13.86 3.98
CA GLU A 4 -7.54 13.80 3.00
C GLU A 4 -8.45 12.57 3.21
N ASN A 5 -7.91 11.47 3.76
CA ASN A 5 -8.64 10.23 3.97
C ASN A 5 -9.29 10.12 5.35
N LEU A 6 -8.95 10.96 6.33
CA LEU A 6 -9.45 10.81 7.70
C LEU A 6 -10.98 10.72 7.79
N LYS A 7 -11.70 11.48 6.97
CA LYS A 7 -13.17 11.45 6.91
C LYS A 7 -13.72 10.19 6.23
N LEU A 8 -12.91 9.54 5.39
CA LEU A 8 -13.30 8.35 4.63
C LEU A 8 -12.84 7.04 5.30
N ILE A 9 -12.10 7.12 6.42
CA ILE A 9 -11.61 5.93 7.15
C ILE A 9 -12.74 4.95 7.48
N PRO A 10 -13.90 5.37 8.03
CA PRO A 10 -14.99 4.43 8.32
C PRO A 10 -15.42 3.65 7.06
N GLU A 11 -15.64 4.34 5.95
CA GLU A 11 -16.05 3.73 4.70
C GLU A 11 -14.99 2.78 4.15
N TYR A 12 -13.70 3.16 4.18
CA TYR A 12 -12.61 2.24 3.79
C TYR A 12 -12.57 1.00 4.69
N PHE A 13 -12.73 1.15 6.00
CA PHE A 13 -12.71 0.01 6.92
C PHE A 13 -13.88 -0.94 6.68
N GLU A 14 -15.08 -0.41 6.42
CA GLU A 14 -16.23 -1.22 6.03
C GLU A 14 -15.96 -2.00 4.72
N ARG A 15 -15.41 -1.34 3.69
CA ARG A 15 -15.08 -2.02 2.42
C ARG A 15 -13.98 -3.07 2.60
N ILE A 16 -12.95 -2.81 3.40
CA ILE A 16 -11.90 -3.78 3.70
C ILE A 16 -12.49 -4.98 4.46
N SER A 17 -13.37 -4.74 5.43
CA SER A 17 -14.07 -5.78 6.17
C SER A 17 -14.94 -6.67 5.25
N GLU A 18 -15.69 -6.06 4.33
CA GLU A 18 -16.47 -6.79 3.32
C GLU A 18 -15.58 -7.65 2.41
N LEU A 19 -14.41 -7.12 2.02
CA LEU A 19 -13.45 -7.89 1.23
C LEU A 19 -12.88 -9.07 2.01
N ALA A 20 -12.51 -8.88 3.28
CA ALA A 20 -11.98 -9.94 4.13
C ALA A 20 -13.03 -11.06 4.31
N SER A 21 -14.25 -10.69 4.68
CA SER A 21 -15.35 -11.66 4.86
C SER A 21 -15.73 -12.41 3.57
N SER A 22 -15.54 -11.77 2.41
CA SER A 22 -15.87 -12.38 1.10
C SER A 22 -14.74 -13.23 0.51
N ASN A 23 -13.55 -13.22 1.12
CA ASN A 23 -12.37 -13.95 0.66
C ASN A 23 -11.69 -14.68 1.83
N PRO A 24 -12.35 -15.72 2.40
CA PRO A 24 -11.87 -16.40 3.62
C PRO A 24 -10.56 -17.20 3.42
N ASP A 25 -10.15 -17.42 2.19
CA ASP A 25 -8.87 -18.01 1.80
C ASP A 25 -7.70 -17.02 1.87
N LEU A 26 -7.97 -15.73 2.06
CA LEU A 26 -6.97 -14.67 2.19
C LEU A 26 -6.95 -14.13 3.62
N GLN A 27 -5.75 -13.99 4.19
CA GLN A 27 -5.57 -13.30 5.46
C GLN A 27 -5.35 -11.81 5.22
N PHE A 28 -6.23 -10.98 5.74
CA PHE A 28 -6.07 -9.52 5.76
C PHE A 28 -5.37 -9.10 7.03
N ILE A 29 -4.27 -8.36 6.90
CA ILE A 29 -3.47 -7.86 8.03
C ILE A 29 -3.37 -6.35 7.90
N LEU A 30 -3.71 -5.62 8.95
CA LEU A 30 -3.61 -4.16 9.03
C LEU A 30 -2.68 -3.74 10.17
N PRO A 31 -1.43 -3.35 9.89
CA PRO A 31 -0.63 -2.58 10.84
C PRO A 31 -1.27 -1.19 10.99
N ILE A 32 -1.93 -0.95 12.13
CA ILE A 32 -2.74 0.25 12.29
C ILE A 32 -1.92 1.44 12.78
N HIS A 33 -2.09 2.58 12.13
CA HIS A 33 -1.44 3.81 12.56
C HIS A 33 -1.89 4.24 13.97
N PRO A 34 -1.00 4.78 14.83
CA PRO A 34 -1.32 5.12 16.23
C PRO A 34 -2.27 6.31 16.39
N ASN A 35 -2.63 7.01 15.32
CA ASN A 35 -3.56 8.13 15.37
C ASN A 35 -4.92 7.73 15.96
N PRO A 36 -5.37 8.36 17.08
CA PRO A 36 -6.66 8.06 17.70
C PRO A 36 -7.86 8.21 16.75
N GLU A 37 -7.80 9.17 15.81
CA GLU A 37 -8.86 9.38 14.81
C GLU A 37 -9.07 8.19 13.87
N ILE A 38 -8.05 7.35 13.72
CA ILE A 38 -8.13 6.10 12.96
C ILE A 38 -8.56 4.96 13.86
N ARG A 39 -7.92 4.85 15.04
CA ARG A 39 -8.14 3.74 15.98
C ARG A 39 -9.55 3.67 16.52
N LYS A 40 -10.26 4.78 16.65
CA LYS A 40 -11.67 4.80 17.10
C LYS A 40 -12.63 4.03 16.18
N HIS A 41 -12.19 3.65 14.98
CA HIS A 41 -13.00 2.93 14.00
C HIS A 41 -12.60 1.45 13.83
N ILE A 42 -11.71 0.92 14.70
CA ILE A 42 -11.23 -0.48 14.62
C ILE A 42 -12.39 -1.48 14.65
N ASP A 43 -13.45 -1.22 15.40
CA ASP A 43 -14.60 -2.10 15.53
C ASP A 43 -15.34 -2.36 14.20
N LEU A 44 -15.09 -1.55 13.17
CA LEU A 44 -15.60 -1.77 11.81
C LEU A 44 -14.85 -2.88 11.06
N LEU A 45 -13.63 -3.22 11.51
CA LEU A 45 -12.77 -4.22 10.87
C LEU A 45 -13.11 -5.63 11.37
N LYS A 46 -13.94 -6.34 10.61
CA LYS A 46 -14.26 -7.75 10.84
C LYS A 46 -13.39 -8.61 9.91
N ASP A 47 -12.97 -9.77 10.41
CA ASP A 47 -12.14 -10.74 9.66
C ASP A 47 -10.79 -10.16 9.18
N VAL A 48 -10.35 -9.07 9.80
CA VAL A 48 -9.06 -8.42 9.56
C VAL A 48 -8.20 -8.52 10.82
N LEU A 49 -7.00 -9.04 10.69
CA LEU A 49 -6.03 -9.07 11.77
C LEU A 49 -5.41 -7.67 11.94
N VAL A 50 -5.90 -6.92 12.93
CA VAL A 50 -5.35 -5.62 13.28
C VAL A 50 -4.17 -5.82 14.22
N ILE A 51 -3.02 -5.25 13.87
CA ILE A 51 -1.78 -5.34 14.65
C ILE A 51 -1.21 -3.95 14.92
N GLU A 52 -0.32 -3.84 15.90
CA GLU A 52 0.43 -2.61 16.15
C GLU A 52 1.37 -2.28 14.97
N PRO A 53 1.79 -1.00 14.84
CA PRO A 53 2.73 -0.63 13.78
C PRO A 53 4.00 -1.48 13.82
N LEU A 54 4.39 -1.98 12.67
CA LEU A 54 5.59 -2.80 12.54
C LEU A 54 6.85 -1.93 12.49
N PRO A 55 7.97 -2.39 13.08
CA PRO A 55 9.30 -1.87 12.74
C PRO A 55 9.54 -1.93 11.21
N TYR A 56 10.44 -1.08 10.72
CA TYR A 56 10.66 -0.96 9.27
C TYR A 56 11.03 -2.28 8.60
N ASP A 57 11.97 -3.03 9.19
CA ASP A 57 12.43 -4.32 8.65
C ASP A 57 11.29 -5.36 8.57
N ASP A 58 10.42 -5.39 9.59
CA ASP A 58 9.26 -6.28 9.61
C ASP A 58 8.22 -5.85 8.56
N MET A 59 8.02 -4.54 8.37
CA MET A 59 7.14 -4.01 7.33
C MET A 59 7.65 -4.39 5.94
N ILE A 60 8.94 -4.22 5.66
CA ILE A 60 9.57 -4.63 4.40
C ILE A 60 9.43 -6.14 4.17
N SER A 61 9.64 -6.95 5.22
CA SER A 61 9.41 -8.39 5.14
C SER A 61 7.96 -8.73 4.81
N ALA A 62 7.00 -8.05 5.42
CA ALA A 62 5.58 -8.23 5.14
C ALA A 62 5.23 -7.84 3.69
N ILE A 63 5.71 -6.69 3.22
CA ILE A 63 5.53 -6.22 1.83
C ILE A 63 6.09 -7.24 0.84
N SER A 64 7.30 -7.75 1.07
CA SER A 64 7.95 -8.70 0.16
C SER A 64 7.21 -10.04 0.05
N LYS A 65 6.44 -10.43 1.07
CA LYS A 65 5.74 -11.73 1.14
C LYS A 65 4.24 -11.64 0.85
N CYS A 66 3.65 -10.44 0.93
CA CYS A 66 2.21 -10.30 0.69
C CYS A 66 1.83 -10.56 -0.77
N ARG A 67 0.57 -10.86 -0.99
CA ARG A 67 -0.01 -11.06 -2.33
C ARG A 67 -0.40 -9.74 -2.97
N LEU A 68 -1.06 -8.87 -2.21
CA LEU A 68 -1.60 -7.60 -2.68
C LEU A 68 -1.53 -6.59 -1.53
N ILE A 69 -1.34 -5.32 -1.86
CA ILE A 69 -1.25 -4.24 -0.88
C ILE A 69 -2.41 -3.26 -1.11
N ILE A 70 -3.02 -2.79 -0.02
CA ILE A 70 -3.98 -1.69 0.00
C ILE A 70 -3.40 -0.63 0.94
N SER A 71 -3.08 0.56 0.43
CA SER A 71 -2.43 1.60 1.24
C SER A 71 -2.66 3.00 0.69
N ASP A 72 -2.56 4.03 1.54
CA ASP A 72 -2.51 5.44 1.15
C ASP A 72 -1.10 6.04 1.28
N SER A 73 -0.10 5.21 1.60
CA SER A 73 1.29 5.63 1.80
C SER A 73 2.06 5.72 0.49
N GLY A 74 2.73 6.87 0.26
CA GLY A 74 3.63 7.02 -0.89
C GLY A 74 4.91 6.18 -0.77
N GLY A 75 5.49 6.05 0.44
CA GLY A 75 6.66 5.19 0.66
C GLY A 75 6.34 3.72 0.35
N ILE A 76 5.21 3.20 0.85
CA ILE A 76 4.79 1.82 0.53
C ILE A 76 4.55 1.63 -0.98
N GLN A 77 4.13 2.66 -1.71
CA GLN A 77 4.00 2.59 -3.18
C GLN A 77 5.35 2.35 -3.86
N GLU A 78 6.41 3.03 -3.41
CA GLU A 78 7.78 2.83 -3.91
C GLU A 78 8.31 1.44 -3.53
N GLU A 79 8.18 1.06 -2.26
CA GLU A 79 8.59 -0.24 -1.73
C GLU A 79 7.86 -1.40 -2.42
N ALA A 80 6.55 -1.28 -2.63
CA ALA A 80 5.76 -2.26 -3.39
C ALA A 80 6.30 -2.45 -4.81
N SER A 81 6.63 -1.38 -5.52
CA SER A 81 7.23 -1.44 -6.85
C SER A 81 8.57 -2.15 -6.84
N PHE A 82 9.42 -1.88 -5.84
CA PHE A 82 10.72 -2.53 -5.69
C PHE A 82 10.58 -4.06 -5.52
N PHE A 83 9.62 -4.50 -4.71
CA PHE A 83 9.34 -5.93 -4.50
C PHE A 83 8.40 -6.54 -5.54
N LYS A 84 8.12 -5.84 -6.64
CA LYS A 84 7.22 -6.28 -7.72
C LYS A 84 5.85 -6.72 -7.18
N LYS A 85 5.28 -5.91 -6.26
CA LYS A 85 3.97 -6.15 -5.66
C LYS A 85 2.93 -5.19 -6.24
N LYS A 86 1.73 -5.71 -6.51
CA LYS A 86 0.59 -4.86 -6.83
C LYS A 86 0.12 -4.13 -5.59
N ILE A 87 -0.16 -2.82 -5.76
CA ILE A 87 -0.71 -1.98 -4.72
C ILE A 87 -1.92 -1.18 -5.22
N ILE A 88 -2.99 -1.21 -4.43
CA ILE A 88 -4.16 -0.35 -4.57
C ILE A 88 -3.92 0.88 -3.70
N VAL A 89 -3.73 2.02 -4.35
CA VAL A 89 -3.41 3.29 -3.70
C VAL A 89 -4.69 4.05 -3.38
N CYS A 90 -5.11 4.06 -2.12
CA CYS A 90 -6.32 4.71 -1.63
C CYS A 90 -6.12 6.22 -1.53
N ARG A 91 -6.07 6.90 -2.68
CA ARG A 91 -5.85 8.35 -2.80
C ARG A 91 -6.53 8.90 -4.04
N LYS A 92 -6.96 10.16 -3.95
CA LYS A 92 -7.47 10.89 -5.14
C LYS A 92 -6.36 11.21 -6.13
N LYS A 93 -5.15 11.47 -5.64
CA LYS A 93 -3.95 11.77 -6.44
C LYS A 93 -2.71 11.18 -5.75
N THR A 94 -1.72 10.85 -6.54
CA THR A 94 -0.39 10.47 -6.06
C THR A 94 0.69 11.23 -6.82
N GLU A 95 1.77 11.57 -6.16
CA GLU A 95 2.99 12.11 -6.74
C GLU A 95 3.88 11.02 -7.38
N ARG A 96 3.58 9.75 -7.12
CA ARG A 96 4.33 8.59 -7.63
C ARG A 96 3.68 8.06 -8.90
N LEU A 97 3.68 8.88 -9.96
CA LEU A 97 2.98 8.57 -11.21
C LEU A 97 3.64 7.45 -12.02
N ALA A 98 4.95 7.26 -11.86
CA ALA A 98 5.73 6.32 -12.67
C ALA A 98 5.30 4.85 -12.52
N SER A 99 4.72 4.46 -11.38
CA SER A 99 4.22 3.10 -11.14
C SER A 99 2.75 2.89 -11.47
N ILE A 100 2.01 3.96 -11.84
CA ILE A 100 0.57 3.85 -12.16
C ILE A 100 0.39 3.08 -13.46
N GLY A 101 -0.49 2.09 -13.43
CA GLY A 101 -0.75 1.19 -14.57
C GLY A 101 0.12 -0.06 -14.59
N SER A 102 1.29 -0.03 -13.93
CA SER A 102 2.16 -1.20 -13.72
C SER A 102 1.93 -1.84 -12.35
N SER A 103 2.73 -1.48 -11.34
CA SER A 103 2.57 -2.01 -9.98
C SER A 103 1.45 -1.33 -9.18
N SER A 104 1.06 -0.11 -9.52
CA SER A 104 0.09 0.69 -8.76
C SER A 104 -1.18 1.01 -9.53
N THR A 105 -2.32 1.02 -8.81
CA THR A 105 -3.59 1.57 -9.29
C THR A 105 -4.20 2.51 -8.28
N LEU A 106 -4.86 3.59 -8.74
CA LEU A 106 -5.55 4.52 -7.87
C LEU A 106 -6.97 4.03 -7.56
N CYS A 107 -7.29 3.96 -6.27
CA CYS A 107 -8.63 3.84 -5.74
C CYS A 107 -9.02 5.20 -5.15
N LYS A 108 -9.78 5.99 -5.90
CA LYS A 108 -10.07 7.39 -5.56
C LYS A 108 -11.14 7.53 -4.49
N GLU A 109 -12.07 6.60 -4.45
CA GLU A 109 -13.17 6.57 -3.50
C GLU A 109 -13.31 5.16 -2.88
N PRO A 110 -13.81 5.03 -1.63
CA PRO A 110 -13.95 3.73 -0.97
C PRO A 110 -14.75 2.69 -1.78
N ASN A 111 -15.75 3.14 -2.52
CA ASN A 111 -16.60 2.26 -3.33
C ASN A 111 -15.85 1.62 -4.52
N ASP A 112 -14.77 2.22 -4.99
CA ASP A 112 -13.93 1.70 -6.09
C ASP A 112 -13.03 0.54 -5.61
N LEU A 113 -12.88 0.36 -4.29
CA LEU A 113 -11.94 -0.59 -3.71
C LEU A 113 -12.27 -2.03 -4.09
N LYS A 114 -13.54 -2.40 -4.10
CA LYS A 114 -13.99 -3.77 -4.42
C LYS A 114 -13.66 -4.14 -5.87
N GLU A 115 -13.88 -3.24 -6.81
CA GLU A 115 -13.55 -3.46 -8.21
C GLU A 115 -12.04 -3.61 -8.40
N SER A 116 -11.24 -2.67 -7.85
CA SER A 116 -9.79 -2.72 -7.89
C SER A 116 -9.24 -4.00 -7.28
N PHE A 117 -9.76 -4.43 -6.13
CA PHE A 117 -9.36 -5.66 -5.47
C PHE A 117 -9.66 -6.89 -6.35
N ASN A 118 -10.87 -7.01 -6.88
CA ASN A 118 -11.26 -8.14 -7.73
C ASN A 118 -10.44 -8.23 -9.00
N GLN A 119 -10.02 -7.10 -9.56
CA GLN A 119 -9.14 -7.05 -10.73
C GLN A 119 -7.77 -7.64 -10.41
N TYR A 120 -7.21 -7.39 -9.21
CA TYR A 120 -5.83 -7.73 -8.89
C TYR A 120 -5.65 -8.94 -7.97
N LYS A 121 -6.70 -9.43 -7.30
CA LYS A 121 -6.56 -10.56 -6.37
C LYS A 121 -6.01 -11.85 -7.03
N GLU A 122 -6.29 -12.06 -8.32
CA GLU A 122 -5.74 -13.17 -9.09
C GLU A 122 -4.59 -12.73 -10.01
N ASN A 123 -4.61 -11.49 -10.49
CA ASN A 123 -3.59 -10.93 -11.38
C ASN A 123 -2.68 -9.93 -10.63
N TYR A 124 -1.94 -10.42 -9.65
CA TYR A 124 -1.09 -9.62 -8.74
C TYR A 124 0.42 -9.64 -9.10
N ILE A 125 0.81 -10.35 -10.16
CA ILE A 125 2.21 -10.41 -10.59
C ILE A 125 2.56 -9.11 -11.31
N VAL A 126 3.73 -8.56 -11.00
CA VAL A 126 4.32 -7.37 -11.62
C VAL A 126 5.60 -7.81 -12.33
N GLU A 127 5.65 -7.65 -13.64
CA GLU A 127 6.81 -8.01 -14.46
C GLU A 127 7.76 -6.82 -14.67
N GLU A 128 7.20 -5.61 -14.67
CA GLU A 128 7.94 -4.38 -14.95
C GLU A 128 8.99 -4.08 -13.87
N GLU A 129 10.07 -3.44 -14.28
CA GLU A 129 11.12 -2.99 -13.38
C GLU A 129 10.63 -1.82 -12.50
N CYS A 130 11.26 -1.66 -11.34
CA CYS A 130 10.94 -0.59 -10.41
C CYS A 130 11.30 0.78 -11.03
N PRO A 131 10.32 1.69 -11.23
CA PRO A 131 10.61 2.99 -11.83
C PRO A 131 11.31 3.96 -10.86
N TYR A 132 11.49 3.58 -9.60
CA TYR A 132 12.09 4.41 -8.54
C TYR A 132 13.56 4.07 -8.28
N GLY A 133 14.17 3.21 -9.13
CA GLY A 133 15.56 2.80 -9.02
C GLY A 133 15.75 1.43 -8.38
N ASP A 134 17.01 1.07 -8.24
CA ASP A 134 17.49 -0.24 -7.81
C ASP A 134 18.12 -0.24 -6.40
N GLY A 135 18.05 0.90 -5.69
CA GLY A 135 18.67 1.07 -4.36
C GLY A 135 20.08 1.67 -4.39
N THR A 136 20.66 1.96 -5.56
CA THR A 136 22.03 2.50 -5.68
C THR A 136 22.11 4.03 -5.68
N SER A 137 21.03 4.73 -5.34
CA SER A 137 20.96 6.21 -5.43
C SER A 137 22.04 6.92 -4.61
N SER A 138 22.37 6.44 -3.42
CA SER A 138 23.41 7.02 -2.57
C SER A 138 24.82 6.90 -3.20
N GLU A 139 25.11 5.77 -3.83
CA GLU A 139 26.36 5.52 -4.54
C GLU A 139 26.48 6.44 -5.76
N GLN A 140 25.42 6.56 -6.55
CA GLN A 140 25.36 7.44 -7.71
C GLN A 140 25.57 8.92 -7.30
N ILE A 141 24.97 9.37 -6.21
CA ILE A 141 25.13 10.72 -5.68
C ILE A 141 26.60 10.94 -5.27
N VAL A 142 27.20 9.99 -4.57
CA VAL A 142 28.62 10.10 -4.15
C VAL A 142 29.55 10.20 -5.36
N GLU A 143 29.32 9.40 -6.40
CA GLU A 143 30.14 9.47 -7.62
C GLU A 143 30.00 10.83 -8.33
N ILE A 144 28.79 11.36 -8.44
CA ILE A 144 28.55 12.69 -9.01
C ILE A 144 29.29 13.77 -8.19
N LEU A 145 29.20 13.74 -6.87
CA LEU A 145 29.86 14.70 -6.00
C LEU A 145 31.37 14.64 -6.11
N LYS A 146 31.98 13.46 -6.25
CA LYS A 146 33.43 13.32 -6.48
C LYS A 146 33.90 13.99 -7.79
N CYS A 147 33.03 14.06 -8.80
CA CYS A 147 33.35 14.68 -10.08
C CYS A 147 33.21 16.23 -10.04
N VAL A 148 32.55 16.79 -9.04
CA VAL A 148 32.26 18.24 -8.92
C VAL A 148 33.19 18.94 -7.94
N ILE A 149 33.87 18.22 -7.08
CA ILE A 149 34.84 18.70 -6.08
C ILE A 149 36.25 18.50 -6.65
#